data_eb1b557eef6359860f2cd4da9e809004
#
_entry.id   eb1b557eef6359860f2cd4da9e809004
#
_cell.length_a   1.000
_cell.length_b   1.000
_cell.length_c   1.000
_cell.angle_alpha   90.00
_cell.angle_beta   90.00
_cell.angle_gamma   90.00
#
_symmetry.space_group_name_H-M   'P 1'
#
loop_
_entity.id
_entity.type
_entity.pdbx_description
1 polymer ?
#
loop_
_entity_poly.entity_id
_entity_poly.type
_entity_poly.pdbx_seq_one_letter_code
_entity_poly.pdbx_strand_id
1 'polypeptide(L)'
;MTAGAAPPVAPPNPAEAARQAQAFPRLTPAQIARIEPHGRRRHVAVGEVVGDAGEPVTRIFVVVSGRLDLVRPPRWVGEEVPTFQAGMFTGERSILAGGRFLARIQAGTPCDVIEVARDALLALIQTDAELSDIFLRAFILRRLQLIDQGFGDVLLLGSNHCQGSLHIREFLTRNGHPYKFVDLDSDADSQAMLDQFHVGAGDVPVVICRGSVVLRNPTIQEVADCLGLNPTIDRTAVNDLVIIGAGPAGLGAAVYAASEGLSVVMIESNAPGGQAGTSSRIENYLGFPLGISGQELAARAYDQAQKFGAKILIAKTAIRLD
;
A
#
# COMPACT_ATOMS: atom_id res chain seq x y z
N MET A 1 23.72 38.93 14.76
CA MET A 1 23.69 37.57 14.26
C MET A 1 22.39 37.43 13.49
N THR A 2 22.47 37.59 12.17
CA THR A 2 21.31 37.56 11.25
C THR A 2 20.96 36.12 10.96
N ALA A 3 19.73 35.73 11.30
CA ALA A 3 19.16 34.43 10.95
C ALA A 3 19.13 34.31 9.42
N GLY A 4 19.89 33.36 8.86
CA GLY A 4 19.87 33.05 7.45
C GLY A 4 18.51 32.48 7.05
N ALA A 5 17.84 33.15 6.12
CA ALA A 5 16.64 32.63 5.48
C ALA A 5 16.98 31.36 4.72
N ALA A 6 16.18 30.31 4.91
CA ALA A 6 16.30 29.08 4.12
C ALA A 6 16.17 29.42 2.62
N PRO A 7 16.93 28.77 1.73
CA PRO A 7 16.84 29.01 0.30
C PRO A 7 15.43 28.69 -0.20
N PRO A 8 14.91 29.45 -1.18
CA PRO A 8 13.61 29.18 -1.77
C PRO A 8 13.60 27.79 -2.42
N VAL A 9 12.59 27.01 -2.10
CA VAL A 9 12.34 25.69 -2.71
C VAL A 9 12.14 25.92 -4.22
N ALA A 10 12.94 25.26 -5.04
CA ALA A 10 12.81 25.34 -6.50
C ALA A 10 11.40 24.85 -6.92
N PRO A 11 10.78 25.47 -7.94
CA PRO A 11 9.48 25.01 -8.42
C PRO A 11 9.58 23.56 -8.89
N PRO A 12 8.57 22.72 -8.62
CA PRO A 12 8.60 21.30 -9.00
C PRO A 12 8.70 21.17 -10.54
N ASN A 13 9.43 20.16 -10.99
CA ASN A 13 9.52 19.80 -12.40
C ASN A 13 8.08 19.58 -12.96
N PRO A 14 7.74 20.07 -14.16
CA PRO A 14 6.42 19.90 -14.76
C PRO A 14 5.91 18.46 -14.78
N ALA A 15 6.80 17.48 -14.99
CA ALA A 15 6.46 16.06 -14.94
C ALA A 15 6.09 15.60 -13.51
N GLU A 16 6.75 16.12 -12.50
CA GLU A 16 6.48 15.83 -11.09
C GLU A 16 5.17 16.48 -10.63
N ALA A 17 4.92 17.72 -11.04
CA ALA A 17 3.64 18.40 -10.80
C ALA A 17 2.46 17.65 -11.45
N ALA A 18 2.62 17.14 -12.67
CA ALA A 18 1.61 16.34 -13.35
C ALA A 18 1.37 15.00 -12.63
N ARG A 19 2.44 14.33 -12.15
CA ARG A 19 2.35 13.10 -11.37
C ARG A 19 1.64 13.33 -10.02
N GLN A 20 1.95 14.45 -9.36
CA GLN A 20 1.31 14.86 -8.11
C GLN A 20 -0.19 15.12 -8.30
N ALA A 21 -0.58 15.81 -9.37
CA ALA A 21 -1.98 16.06 -9.70
C ALA A 21 -2.76 14.76 -9.97
N GLN A 22 -2.11 13.74 -10.55
CA GLN A 22 -2.70 12.42 -10.76
C GLN A 22 -2.76 11.58 -9.48
N ALA A 23 -1.80 11.74 -8.57
CA ALA A 23 -1.81 11.08 -7.27
C ALA A 23 -2.90 11.65 -6.35
N PHE A 24 -3.16 12.97 -6.44
CA PHE A 24 -4.14 13.69 -5.63
C PHE A 24 -5.15 14.43 -6.50
N PRO A 25 -5.93 13.70 -7.33
CA PRO A 25 -6.90 14.32 -8.23
C PRO A 25 -8.05 14.93 -7.45
N ARG A 26 -8.66 15.95 -8.05
CA ARG A 26 -9.92 16.54 -7.57
C ARG A 26 -11.08 16.04 -8.44
N LEU A 27 -12.01 15.36 -7.80
CA LEU A 27 -13.25 14.92 -8.41
C LEU A 27 -14.13 16.12 -8.72
N THR A 28 -14.77 16.09 -9.87
CA THR A 28 -15.80 17.06 -10.24
C THR A 28 -17.10 16.81 -9.48
N PRO A 29 -18.00 17.80 -9.36
CA PRO A 29 -19.32 17.58 -8.74
C PRO A 29 -20.12 16.45 -9.40
N ALA A 30 -20.00 16.25 -10.71
CA ALA A 30 -20.66 15.16 -11.43
C ALA A 30 -20.09 13.78 -11.05
N GLN A 31 -18.77 13.68 -10.86
CA GLN A 31 -18.11 12.46 -10.38
C GLN A 31 -18.51 12.15 -8.93
N ILE A 32 -18.55 13.15 -8.06
CA ILE A 32 -19.00 13.00 -6.66
C ILE A 32 -20.45 12.52 -6.61
N ALA A 33 -21.34 13.08 -7.44
CA ALA A 33 -22.74 12.66 -7.51
C ALA A 33 -22.92 11.19 -7.92
N ARG A 34 -22.00 10.63 -8.73
CA ARG A 34 -21.99 9.19 -9.07
C ARG A 34 -21.49 8.31 -7.93
N ILE A 35 -20.63 8.83 -7.07
CA ILE A 35 -20.10 8.11 -5.89
C ILE A 35 -21.14 8.09 -4.75
N GLU A 36 -21.92 9.14 -4.61
CA GLU A 36 -22.85 9.35 -3.49
C GLU A 36 -23.82 8.17 -3.24
N PRO A 37 -24.40 7.51 -4.26
CA PRO A 37 -25.26 6.33 -4.06
C PRO A 37 -24.52 5.11 -3.47
N HIS A 38 -23.19 5.08 -3.57
CA HIS A 38 -22.35 4.00 -3.09
C HIS A 38 -21.76 4.25 -1.70
N GLY A 39 -22.09 5.40 -1.07
CA GLY A 39 -21.54 5.79 0.22
C GLY A 39 -22.59 6.43 1.13
N ARG A 40 -22.15 6.80 2.33
CA ARG A 40 -22.95 7.51 3.32
C ARG A 40 -22.36 8.89 3.59
N ARG A 41 -23.15 9.95 3.47
CA ARG A 41 -22.74 11.28 3.93
C ARG A 41 -22.59 11.29 5.45
N ARG A 42 -21.49 11.90 5.91
CA ARG A 42 -21.16 12.06 7.31
C ARG A 42 -20.55 13.44 7.55
N HIS A 43 -21.01 14.11 8.60
CA HIS A 43 -20.33 15.27 9.15
C HIS A 43 -19.22 14.80 10.11
N VAL A 44 -18.04 15.39 10.01
CA VAL A 44 -16.86 15.09 10.83
C VAL A 44 -16.42 16.36 11.53
N ALA A 45 -16.41 16.34 12.86
CA ALA A 45 -16.00 17.47 13.67
C ALA A 45 -14.47 17.68 13.62
N VAL A 46 -14.02 18.91 13.85
CA VAL A 46 -12.58 19.24 13.94
C VAL A 46 -11.88 18.33 14.96
N GLY A 47 -10.75 17.76 14.58
CA GLY A 47 -9.97 16.85 15.42
C GLY A 47 -10.51 15.42 15.50
N GLU A 48 -11.68 15.14 14.94
CA GLU A 48 -12.24 13.79 14.90
C GLU A 48 -11.39 12.88 13.99
N VAL A 49 -11.02 11.71 14.51
CA VAL A 49 -10.22 10.70 13.80
C VAL A 49 -11.17 9.83 12.97
N VAL A 50 -10.92 9.74 11.69
CA VAL A 50 -11.72 8.91 10.75
C VAL A 50 -11.02 7.59 10.40
N GLY A 51 -9.72 7.48 10.66
CA GLY A 51 -8.95 6.25 10.54
C GLY A 51 -7.64 6.39 11.31
N ASP A 52 -7.24 5.37 12.04
CA ASP A 52 -6.00 5.39 12.81
C ASP A 52 -4.95 4.41 12.24
N ALA A 53 -3.67 4.75 12.45
CA ALA A 53 -2.56 3.90 11.99
C ALA A 53 -2.69 2.48 12.53
N GLY A 54 -2.60 1.49 11.64
CA GLY A 54 -2.73 0.07 11.99
C GLY A 54 -4.15 -0.47 12.02
N GLU A 55 -5.19 0.37 11.98
CA GLU A 55 -6.56 -0.10 11.80
C GLU A 55 -6.79 -0.66 10.39
N PRO A 56 -7.67 -1.67 10.22
CA PRO A 56 -8.04 -2.17 8.89
C PRO A 56 -8.63 -1.06 8.02
N VAL A 57 -8.17 -0.93 6.78
CA VAL A 57 -8.76 -0.02 5.80
C VAL A 57 -10.01 -0.66 5.22
N THR A 58 -11.16 -0.38 5.82
CA THR A 58 -12.46 -0.91 5.40
C THR A 58 -13.26 0.09 4.54
N ARG A 59 -12.77 1.32 4.41
CA ARG A 59 -13.47 2.42 3.73
C ARG A 59 -12.51 3.51 3.26
N ILE A 60 -12.97 4.31 2.30
CA ILE A 60 -12.36 5.59 1.92
C ILE A 60 -13.31 6.73 2.26
N PHE A 61 -12.78 7.95 2.30
CA PHE A 61 -13.53 9.17 2.52
C PHE A 61 -13.34 10.09 1.32
N VAL A 62 -14.44 10.48 0.66
CA VAL A 62 -14.47 11.54 -0.36
C VAL A 62 -14.85 12.84 0.34
N VAL A 63 -13.99 13.84 0.30
CA VAL A 63 -14.21 15.13 0.96
C VAL A 63 -15.14 15.99 0.10
N VAL A 64 -16.30 16.32 0.62
CA VAL A 64 -17.29 17.20 -0.04
C VAL A 64 -17.04 18.66 0.34
N SER A 65 -16.76 18.91 1.62
CA SER A 65 -16.41 20.23 2.14
C SER A 65 -15.42 20.10 3.30
N GLY A 66 -14.66 21.17 3.58
CA GLY A 66 -13.65 21.16 4.63
C GLY A 66 -12.36 20.44 4.24
N ARG A 67 -11.65 19.86 5.25
CA ARG A 67 -10.33 19.27 5.07
C ARG A 67 -10.09 18.10 6.03
N LEU A 68 -9.55 17.00 5.50
CA LEU A 68 -8.94 15.92 6.28
C LEU A 68 -7.41 16.03 6.20
N ASP A 69 -6.75 15.91 7.35
CA ASP A 69 -5.29 15.94 7.47
C ASP A 69 -4.77 14.55 7.79
N LEU A 70 -3.69 14.17 7.11
CA LEU A 70 -2.91 13.01 7.49
C LEU A 70 -2.02 13.43 8.67
N VAL A 71 -2.14 12.78 9.82
CA VAL A 71 -1.31 13.08 10.99
C VAL A 71 -0.01 12.31 10.90
N ARG A 72 1.08 13.04 10.88
CA ARG A 72 2.43 12.48 10.82
C ARG A 72 2.78 11.77 12.13
N PRO A 73 3.23 10.51 12.11
CA PRO A 73 3.89 9.92 13.26
C PRO A 73 5.16 10.72 13.64
N PRO A 74 5.53 10.83 14.93
CA PRO A 74 6.68 11.62 15.37
C PRO A 74 8.02 11.31 14.69
N ARG A 75 8.16 10.09 14.16
CA ARG A 75 9.35 9.59 13.45
C ARG A 75 9.48 10.08 11.99
N TRP A 76 8.47 10.76 11.45
CA TRP A 76 8.48 11.30 10.10
C TRP A 76 8.95 12.76 10.12
N VAL A 77 10.23 13.00 9.96
CA VAL A 77 10.82 14.35 10.03
C VAL A 77 11.03 14.91 8.61
N GLY A 78 10.59 16.14 8.35
CA GLY A 78 11.10 16.96 7.25
C GLY A 78 10.23 17.21 6.04
N GLU A 79 9.10 16.50 5.79
CA GLU A 79 8.29 16.68 4.57
C GLU A 79 6.85 17.14 4.84
N GLU A 80 6.24 17.83 3.87
CA GLU A 80 4.83 18.22 3.91
C GLU A 80 3.94 16.98 3.86
N VAL A 81 2.98 16.90 4.78
CA VAL A 81 2.02 15.80 4.86
C VAL A 81 0.85 16.12 3.95
N PRO A 82 0.40 15.17 3.11
CA PRO A 82 -0.76 15.39 2.26
C PRO A 82 -2.00 15.76 3.07
N THR A 83 -2.74 16.74 2.59
CA THR A 83 -4.05 17.11 3.08
C THR A 83 -5.10 16.80 2.01
N PHE A 84 -6.25 16.31 2.42
CA PHE A 84 -7.37 16.03 1.51
C PHE A 84 -8.40 17.13 1.62
N GLN A 85 -8.48 17.96 0.60
CA GLN A 85 -9.43 19.08 0.48
C GLN A 85 -10.70 18.66 -0.27
N ALA A 86 -11.70 19.56 -0.33
CA ALA A 86 -12.92 19.34 -1.10
C ALA A 86 -12.63 18.84 -2.53
N GLY A 87 -13.33 17.81 -2.95
CA GLY A 87 -13.15 17.10 -4.20
C GLY A 87 -12.08 16.00 -4.15
N MET A 88 -11.28 15.91 -3.08
CA MET A 88 -10.27 14.87 -2.94
C MET A 88 -10.82 13.67 -2.16
N PHE A 89 -10.10 12.55 -2.22
CA PHE A 89 -10.45 11.33 -1.48
C PHE A 89 -9.23 10.71 -0.81
N THR A 90 -9.47 10.01 0.29
CA THR A 90 -8.43 9.27 1.05
C THR A 90 -8.18 7.90 0.43
N GLY A 91 -7.20 7.18 0.96
CA GLY A 91 -6.89 5.81 0.58
C GLY A 91 -5.68 5.71 -0.33
N GLU A 92 -5.13 4.51 -0.37
CA GLU A 92 -4.05 4.07 -1.24
C GLU A 92 -4.27 2.59 -1.58
N ARG A 93 -3.34 1.96 -2.28
CA ARG A 93 -3.48 0.59 -2.79
C ARG A 93 -3.92 -0.45 -1.73
N SER A 94 -3.58 -0.26 -0.45
CA SER A 94 -3.93 -1.22 0.61
C SER A 94 -5.43 -1.41 0.81
N ILE A 95 -6.27 -0.45 0.40
CA ILE A 95 -7.74 -0.61 0.45
C ILE A 95 -8.22 -1.78 -0.44
N LEU A 96 -7.59 -1.98 -1.60
CA LEU A 96 -7.96 -3.05 -2.52
C LEU A 96 -7.65 -4.43 -1.94
N ALA A 97 -6.51 -4.54 -1.25
CA ALA A 97 -6.05 -5.76 -0.61
C ALA A 97 -6.65 -6.03 0.78
N GLY A 98 -7.42 -5.08 1.35
CA GLY A 98 -7.88 -5.16 2.72
C GLY A 98 -6.76 -4.92 3.75
N GLY A 99 -5.80 -4.06 3.40
CA GLY A 99 -4.68 -3.69 4.26
C GLY A 99 -5.06 -2.78 5.43
N ARG A 100 -4.07 -2.07 5.97
CA ARG A 100 -4.21 -1.21 7.16
C ARG A 100 -3.82 0.23 6.86
N PHE A 101 -4.39 1.18 7.60
CA PHE A 101 -3.99 2.59 7.54
C PHE A 101 -2.52 2.73 7.95
N LEU A 102 -1.72 3.42 7.14
CA LEU A 102 -0.30 3.71 7.42
C LEU A 102 -0.13 4.89 8.37
N ALA A 103 -1.11 5.79 8.43
CA ALA A 103 -1.10 6.97 9.26
C ALA A 103 -2.52 7.32 9.73
N ARG A 104 -2.61 8.12 10.80
CA ARG A 104 -3.87 8.66 11.28
C ARG A 104 -4.41 9.70 10.31
N ILE A 105 -5.72 9.66 10.05
CA ILE A 105 -6.45 10.65 9.27
C ILE A 105 -7.46 11.31 10.21
N GLN A 106 -7.42 12.63 10.31
CA GLN A 106 -8.32 13.40 11.17
C GLN A 106 -8.85 14.64 10.45
N ALA A 107 -9.97 15.18 10.91
CA ALA A 107 -10.50 16.42 10.39
C ALA A 107 -9.66 17.63 10.88
N GLY A 108 -9.04 18.34 9.92
CA GLY A 108 -8.33 19.59 10.18
C GLY A 108 -9.25 20.81 10.27
N THR A 109 -10.42 20.70 9.65
CA THR A 109 -11.55 21.65 9.78
C THR A 109 -12.83 20.84 9.87
N PRO A 110 -13.98 21.44 10.30
CA PRO A 110 -15.27 20.76 10.16
C PRO A 110 -15.45 20.37 8.70
N CYS A 111 -15.79 19.12 8.42
CA CYS A 111 -15.89 18.64 7.04
C CYS A 111 -17.08 17.70 6.84
N ASP A 112 -17.64 17.74 5.63
CA ASP A 112 -18.61 16.77 5.17
C ASP A 112 -17.92 15.81 4.22
N VAL A 113 -18.08 14.52 4.46
CA VAL A 113 -17.48 13.45 3.68
C VAL A 113 -18.52 12.46 3.20
N ILE A 114 -18.22 11.78 2.10
CA ILE A 114 -18.90 10.55 1.70
C ILE A 114 -18.00 9.39 2.13
N GLU A 115 -18.48 8.59 3.05
CA GLU A 115 -17.83 7.39 3.53
C GLU A 115 -18.23 6.22 2.63
N VAL A 116 -17.26 5.68 1.86
CA VAL A 116 -17.50 4.59 0.90
C VAL A 116 -16.82 3.32 1.43
N ALA A 117 -17.62 2.31 1.73
CA ALA A 117 -17.12 1.01 2.18
C ALA A 117 -16.29 0.33 1.06
N ARG A 118 -15.32 -0.51 1.44
CA ARG A 118 -14.43 -1.21 0.50
C ARG A 118 -15.20 -1.96 -0.58
N ASP A 119 -16.24 -2.71 -0.21
CA ASP A 119 -16.99 -3.53 -1.17
C ASP A 119 -17.78 -2.65 -2.16
N ALA A 120 -18.35 -1.55 -1.68
CA ALA A 120 -19.01 -0.55 -2.53
C ALA A 120 -18.00 0.15 -3.47
N LEU A 121 -16.79 0.45 -2.99
CA LEU A 121 -15.70 0.97 -3.81
C LEU A 121 -15.28 -0.02 -4.90
N LEU A 122 -15.14 -1.30 -4.56
CA LEU A 122 -14.80 -2.33 -5.54
C LEU A 122 -15.89 -2.49 -6.60
N ALA A 123 -17.16 -2.48 -6.21
CA ALA A 123 -18.29 -2.50 -7.15
C ALA A 123 -18.28 -1.25 -8.06
N LEU A 124 -18.01 -0.06 -7.52
CA LEU A 124 -17.90 1.18 -8.28
C LEU A 124 -16.75 1.12 -9.30
N ILE A 125 -15.56 0.65 -8.87
CA ILE A 125 -14.38 0.47 -9.73
C ILE A 125 -14.65 -0.54 -10.88
N GLN A 126 -15.50 -1.54 -10.66
CA GLN A 126 -15.87 -2.52 -11.67
C GLN A 126 -16.89 -1.99 -12.68
N THR A 127 -17.77 -1.07 -12.29
CA THR A 127 -18.91 -0.64 -13.08
C THR A 127 -18.74 0.74 -13.73
N ASP A 128 -17.90 1.62 -13.19
CA ASP A 128 -17.63 2.95 -13.73
C ASP A 128 -16.18 3.07 -14.20
N ALA A 129 -15.98 3.04 -15.52
CA ALA A 129 -14.63 3.02 -16.12
C ALA A 129 -13.83 4.31 -15.83
N GLU A 130 -14.47 5.48 -15.79
CA GLU A 130 -13.81 6.76 -15.51
C GLU A 130 -13.37 6.84 -14.04
N LEU A 131 -14.25 6.54 -13.10
CA LEU A 131 -13.91 6.52 -11.68
C LEU A 131 -12.90 5.43 -11.35
N SER A 132 -12.99 4.27 -12.04
CA SER A 132 -11.98 3.21 -11.94
C SER A 132 -10.57 3.71 -12.27
N ASP A 133 -10.41 4.41 -13.40
CA ASP A 133 -9.09 4.96 -13.81
C ASP A 133 -8.59 5.97 -12.78
N ILE A 134 -9.44 6.87 -12.32
CA ILE A 134 -9.09 7.91 -11.34
C ILE A 134 -8.62 7.28 -10.02
N PHE A 135 -9.41 6.36 -9.45
CA PHE A 135 -9.09 5.73 -8.16
C PHE A 135 -7.84 4.86 -8.24
N LEU A 136 -7.78 3.95 -9.22
CA LEU A 136 -6.66 3.01 -9.34
C LEU A 136 -5.35 3.75 -9.60
N ARG A 137 -5.35 4.74 -10.50
CA ARG A 137 -4.17 5.56 -10.78
C ARG A 137 -3.70 6.33 -9.55
N ALA A 138 -4.61 6.98 -8.83
CA ALA A 138 -4.28 7.69 -7.60
C ALA A 138 -3.71 6.74 -6.53
N PHE A 139 -4.31 5.58 -6.32
CA PHE A 139 -3.84 4.60 -5.33
C PHE A 139 -2.44 4.06 -5.67
N ILE A 140 -2.18 3.74 -6.93
CA ILE A 140 -0.85 3.28 -7.38
C ILE A 140 0.20 4.37 -7.17
N LEU A 141 -0.08 5.60 -7.62
CA LEU A 141 0.87 6.71 -7.51
C LEU A 141 1.18 7.09 -6.06
N ARG A 142 0.17 7.11 -5.20
CA ARG A 142 0.35 7.34 -3.74
C ARG A 142 1.23 6.25 -3.12
N ARG A 143 1.01 4.99 -3.50
CA ARG A 143 1.83 3.89 -3.02
C ARG A 143 3.29 4.03 -3.44
N LEU A 144 3.53 4.38 -4.71
CA LEU A 144 4.88 4.63 -5.20
C LEU A 144 5.56 5.79 -4.46
N GLN A 145 4.85 6.89 -4.19
CA GLN A 145 5.39 8.00 -3.40
C GLN A 145 5.77 7.57 -1.97
N LEU A 146 4.94 6.77 -1.31
CA LEU A 146 5.25 6.26 0.04
C LEU A 146 6.51 5.38 0.02
N ILE A 147 6.71 4.58 -1.05
CA ILE A 147 7.92 3.76 -1.22
C ILE A 147 9.13 4.65 -1.45
N ASP A 148 9.06 5.58 -2.40
CA ASP A 148 10.15 6.49 -2.78
C ASP A 148 10.63 7.35 -1.60
N GLN A 149 9.70 7.78 -0.76
CA GLN A 149 9.96 8.60 0.43
C GLN A 149 10.37 7.78 1.66
N GLY A 150 10.43 6.44 1.54
CA GLY A 150 10.71 5.56 2.68
C GLY A 150 9.67 5.67 3.80
N PHE A 151 8.49 6.21 3.50
CA PHE A 151 7.38 6.30 4.43
C PHE A 151 6.70 4.94 4.58
N GLY A 152 7.12 4.19 5.58
CA GLY A 152 6.49 2.94 5.96
C GLY A 152 6.25 2.92 7.46
N ASP A 153 5.28 2.14 7.85
CA ASP A 153 5.05 1.76 9.24
C ASP A 153 6.01 0.65 9.70
N VAL A 154 6.99 0.33 8.85
CA VAL A 154 8.01 -0.70 9.09
C VAL A 154 9.38 -0.09 9.23
N LEU A 155 10.03 -0.40 10.36
CA LEU A 155 11.45 -0.19 10.58
C LEU A 155 12.13 -1.56 10.59
N LEU A 156 13.09 -1.75 9.70
CA LEU A 156 13.94 -2.93 9.67
C LEU A 156 15.33 -2.58 10.19
N LEU A 157 15.69 -3.12 11.34
CA LEU A 157 17.04 -3.06 11.91
C LEU A 157 17.78 -4.31 11.50
N GLY A 158 18.91 -4.15 10.83
CA GLY A 158 19.64 -5.30 10.30
C GLY A 158 21.01 -4.93 9.78
N SER A 159 21.74 -5.92 9.26
CA SER A 159 23.04 -5.77 8.64
C SER A 159 22.94 -6.08 7.14
N ASN A 160 23.70 -5.35 6.34
CA ASN A 160 23.86 -5.64 4.91
C ASN A 160 24.59 -6.97 4.66
N HIS A 161 25.20 -7.56 5.68
CA HIS A 161 25.89 -8.83 5.63
C HIS A 161 25.07 -10.00 6.21
N CYS A 162 23.88 -9.72 6.76
CA CYS A 162 22.99 -10.73 7.31
C CYS A 162 21.99 -11.23 6.26
N GLN A 163 22.00 -12.52 5.96
CA GLN A 163 21.09 -13.14 4.98
C GLN A 163 19.62 -12.91 5.33
N GLY A 164 19.25 -13.00 6.61
CA GLY A 164 17.87 -12.71 7.06
C GLY A 164 17.44 -11.28 6.77
N SER A 165 18.34 -10.30 6.99
CA SER A 165 18.07 -8.88 6.67
C SER A 165 17.84 -8.67 5.18
N LEU A 166 18.70 -9.28 4.34
CA LEU A 166 18.58 -9.20 2.88
C LEU A 166 17.28 -9.83 2.39
N HIS A 167 16.92 -10.99 2.94
CA HIS A 167 15.69 -11.70 2.57
C HIS A 167 14.43 -10.91 2.93
N ILE A 168 14.37 -10.30 4.12
CA ILE A 168 13.24 -9.45 4.51
C ILE A 168 13.18 -8.17 3.66
N ARG A 169 14.33 -7.56 3.35
CA ARG A 169 14.38 -6.38 2.45
C ARG A 169 13.84 -6.71 1.07
N GLU A 170 14.28 -7.83 0.49
CA GLU A 170 13.77 -8.30 -0.80
C GLU A 170 12.27 -8.54 -0.73
N PHE A 171 11.78 -9.22 0.31
CA PHE A 171 10.37 -9.47 0.51
C PHE A 171 9.55 -8.18 0.57
N LEU A 172 9.95 -7.20 1.38
CA LEU A 172 9.26 -5.92 1.52
C LEU A 172 9.27 -5.14 0.20
N THR A 173 10.43 -5.07 -0.48
CA THR A 173 10.58 -4.38 -1.76
C THR A 173 9.71 -4.99 -2.85
N ARG A 174 9.74 -6.32 -3.00
CA ARG A 174 8.96 -7.03 -4.03
C ARG A 174 7.46 -6.95 -3.80
N ASN A 175 7.02 -6.89 -2.54
CA ASN A 175 5.60 -6.67 -2.20
C ASN A 175 5.21 -5.19 -2.25
N GLY A 176 6.13 -4.29 -2.63
CA GLY A 176 5.89 -2.86 -2.68
C GLY A 176 5.48 -2.29 -1.32
N HIS A 177 6.03 -2.85 -0.23
CA HIS A 177 5.75 -2.34 1.12
C HIS A 177 6.83 -1.33 1.53
N PRO A 178 6.46 -0.07 1.83
CA PRO A 178 7.43 0.93 2.24
C PRO A 178 8.02 0.56 3.61
N TYR A 179 9.34 0.71 3.74
CA TYR A 179 10.05 0.48 4.99
C TYR A 179 11.27 1.38 5.13
N LYS A 180 11.70 1.65 6.35
CA LYS A 180 12.98 2.28 6.65
C LYS A 180 13.96 1.19 7.06
N PHE A 181 15.12 1.14 6.40
CA PHE A 181 16.22 0.26 6.80
C PHE A 181 17.23 1.05 7.64
N VAL A 182 17.64 0.49 8.76
CA VAL A 182 18.74 0.98 9.61
C VAL A 182 19.83 -0.08 9.60
N ASP A 183 20.97 0.29 9.04
CA ASP A 183 22.13 -0.59 8.98
C ASP A 183 22.90 -0.53 10.30
N LEU A 184 22.84 -1.60 11.05
CA LEU A 184 23.48 -1.71 12.36
C LEU A 184 25.02 -1.68 12.29
N ASP A 185 25.57 -1.91 11.10
CA ASP A 185 27.03 -1.90 10.90
C ASP A 185 27.58 -0.47 10.71
N SER A 186 26.74 0.48 10.28
CA SER A 186 27.19 1.82 9.88
C SER A 186 26.52 2.96 10.66
N ASP A 187 25.39 2.73 11.31
CA ASP A 187 24.62 3.77 12.00
C ASP A 187 25.12 3.89 13.46
N ALA A 188 25.68 5.06 13.81
CA ALA A 188 26.20 5.34 15.15
C ALA A 188 25.11 5.36 16.25
N ASP A 189 23.86 5.66 15.89
CA ASP A 189 22.73 5.69 16.82
C ASP A 189 22.04 4.31 16.95
N SER A 190 22.51 3.32 16.22
CA SER A 190 21.93 1.97 16.20
C SER A 190 21.90 1.32 17.58
N GLN A 191 22.93 1.52 18.39
CA GLN A 191 23.02 0.93 19.74
C GLN A 191 21.91 1.48 20.66
N ALA A 192 21.66 2.80 20.64
CA ALA A 192 20.58 3.40 21.43
C ALA A 192 19.20 2.87 21.02
N MET A 193 19.02 2.58 19.74
CA MET A 193 17.79 2.01 19.20
C MET A 193 17.63 0.54 19.61
N LEU A 194 18.71 -0.26 19.57
CA LEU A 194 18.71 -1.64 20.06
C LEU A 194 18.36 -1.69 21.56
N ASP A 195 18.95 -0.81 22.35
CA ASP A 195 18.71 -0.74 23.79
C ASP A 195 17.24 -0.33 24.11
N GLN A 196 16.70 0.62 23.35
CA GLN A 196 15.31 1.05 23.48
C GLN A 196 14.31 -0.09 23.29
N PHE A 197 14.59 -1.02 22.35
CA PHE A 197 13.72 -2.15 22.04
C PHE A 197 14.18 -3.46 22.72
N HIS A 198 15.19 -3.40 23.59
CA HIS A 198 15.77 -4.57 24.27
C HIS A 198 16.19 -5.69 23.29
N VAL A 199 16.91 -5.30 22.24
CA VAL A 199 17.33 -6.19 21.15
C VAL A 199 18.80 -6.59 21.34
N GLY A 200 19.07 -7.89 21.38
CA GLY A 200 20.44 -8.46 21.39
C GLY A 200 20.94 -8.76 19.97
N ALA A 201 22.26 -8.99 19.84
CA ALA A 201 22.86 -9.32 18.55
C ALA A 201 22.30 -10.61 17.90
N GLY A 202 21.81 -11.55 18.71
CA GLY A 202 21.17 -12.78 18.21
C GLY A 202 19.73 -12.61 17.70
N ASP A 203 19.13 -11.45 17.94
CA ASP A 203 17.75 -11.14 17.54
C ASP A 203 17.67 -10.52 16.15
N VAL A 204 18.80 -10.20 15.52
CA VAL A 204 18.88 -9.54 14.21
C VAL A 204 18.61 -10.54 13.09
N PRO A 205 17.79 -10.18 12.08
CA PRO A 205 17.12 -8.89 11.83
C PRO A 205 15.92 -8.65 12.74
N VAL A 206 15.66 -7.37 13.06
CA VAL A 206 14.46 -6.96 13.81
C VAL A 206 13.55 -6.15 12.92
N VAL A 207 12.28 -6.52 12.90
CA VAL A 207 11.23 -5.79 12.19
C VAL A 207 10.32 -5.14 13.22
N ILE A 208 10.21 -3.82 13.19
CA ILE A 208 9.28 -3.07 14.03
C ILE A 208 8.13 -2.60 13.16
N CYS A 209 6.97 -3.19 13.38
CA CYS A 209 5.75 -2.82 12.66
C CYS A 209 4.97 -1.79 13.48
N ARG A 210 4.54 -0.72 12.81
CA ARG A 210 3.66 0.31 13.41
C ARG A 210 4.22 0.94 14.69
N GLY A 211 5.54 0.86 14.89
CA GLY A 211 6.22 1.41 16.03
C GLY A 211 6.00 0.71 17.38
N SER A 212 5.24 -0.38 17.40
CA SER A 212 4.87 -1.10 18.65
C SER A 212 5.09 -2.60 18.63
N VAL A 213 4.91 -3.26 17.47
CA VAL A 213 5.09 -4.70 17.34
C VAL A 213 6.52 -4.99 16.92
N VAL A 214 7.30 -5.61 17.80
CA VAL A 214 8.71 -5.96 17.57
C VAL A 214 8.80 -7.45 17.26
N LEU A 215 9.23 -7.76 16.05
CA LEU A 215 9.53 -9.13 15.61
C LEU A 215 11.04 -9.32 15.59
N ARG A 216 11.55 -10.36 16.25
CA ARG A 216 12.98 -10.69 16.34
C ARG A 216 13.27 -11.89 15.46
N ASN A 217 14.23 -11.73 14.55
CA ASN A 217 14.61 -12.73 13.55
C ASN A 217 13.39 -13.40 12.88
N PRO A 218 12.43 -12.61 12.37
CA PRO A 218 11.16 -13.14 11.90
C PRO A 218 11.31 -13.86 10.56
N THR A 219 10.41 -14.80 10.34
CA THR A 219 10.13 -15.35 9.02
C THR A 219 9.36 -14.34 8.17
N ILE A 220 9.41 -14.46 6.83
CA ILE A 220 8.61 -13.61 5.93
C ILE A 220 7.10 -13.77 6.18
N GLN A 221 6.66 -14.95 6.65
CA GLN A 221 5.26 -15.18 7.01
C GLN A 221 4.84 -14.34 8.22
N GLU A 222 5.65 -14.29 9.28
CA GLU A 222 5.39 -13.45 10.46
C GLU A 222 5.38 -11.97 10.08
N VAL A 223 6.29 -11.55 9.19
CA VAL A 223 6.29 -10.18 8.65
C VAL A 223 4.99 -9.92 7.86
N ALA A 224 4.60 -10.80 6.94
CA ALA A 224 3.38 -10.66 6.15
C ALA A 224 2.12 -10.58 7.03
N ASP A 225 2.04 -11.43 8.05
CA ASP A 225 0.91 -11.46 8.98
C ASP A 225 0.89 -10.19 9.86
N CYS A 226 2.05 -9.70 10.33
CA CYS A 226 2.17 -8.43 11.04
C CYS A 226 1.72 -7.24 10.20
N LEU A 227 2.06 -7.22 8.92
CA LEU A 227 1.70 -6.16 7.99
C LEU A 227 0.24 -6.25 7.52
N GLY A 228 -0.43 -7.38 7.76
CA GLY A 228 -1.78 -7.61 7.28
C GLY A 228 -1.84 -7.71 5.75
N LEU A 229 -0.83 -8.32 5.12
CA LEU A 229 -0.80 -8.50 3.67
C LEU A 229 -1.82 -9.53 3.19
N ASN A 230 -2.29 -10.40 4.09
CA ASN A 230 -3.19 -11.48 3.76
C ASN A 230 -4.64 -11.10 4.08
N PRO A 231 -5.59 -11.26 3.14
CA PRO A 231 -7.01 -11.14 3.43
C PRO A 231 -7.47 -12.30 4.34
N THR A 232 -8.51 -12.04 5.11
CA THR A 232 -9.18 -13.11 5.86
C THR A 232 -9.84 -14.07 4.88
N ILE A 233 -9.54 -15.37 5.02
CA ILE A 233 -10.16 -16.43 4.22
C ILE A 233 -11.10 -17.24 5.09
N ASP A 234 -12.30 -17.42 4.59
CA ASP A 234 -13.20 -18.44 5.13
C ASP A 234 -12.68 -19.84 4.72
N ARG A 235 -12.22 -20.60 5.71
CA ARG A 235 -11.65 -21.94 5.49
C ARG A 235 -12.72 -23.00 5.19
N THR A 236 -13.98 -22.66 5.34
CA THR A 236 -15.12 -23.54 5.04
C THR A 236 -15.68 -23.31 3.65
N ALA A 237 -15.36 -22.17 3.04
CA ALA A 237 -15.80 -21.84 1.69
C ALA A 237 -15.06 -22.66 0.64
N VAL A 238 -15.82 -23.23 -0.29
CA VAL A 238 -15.28 -23.85 -1.49
C VAL A 238 -15.04 -22.75 -2.53
N ASN A 239 -13.84 -22.68 -3.08
CA ASN A 239 -13.52 -21.75 -4.15
C ASN A 239 -13.56 -22.49 -5.49
N ASP A 240 -13.97 -21.80 -6.56
CA ASP A 240 -14.05 -22.37 -7.90
C ASP A 240 -12.65 -22.66 -8.46
N LEU A 241 -11.67 -21.84 -8.09
CA LEU A 241 -10.30 -21.96 -8.56
C LEU A 241 -9.29 -21.62 -7.46
N VAL A 242 -8.29 -22.50 -7.29
CA VAL A 242 -7.10 -22.24 -6.47
C VAL A 242 -5.88 -22.20 -7.39
N ILE A 243 -5.13 -21.11 -7.33
CA ILE A 243 -3.92 -20.89 -8.14
C ILE A 243 -2.69 -20.93 -7.24
N ILE A 244 -1.70 -21.72 -7.61
CA ILE A 244 -0.42 -21.82 -6.91
C ILE A 244 0.62 -21.03 -7.71
N GLY A 245 1.15 -19.98 -7.08
CA GLY A 245 2.14 -19.07 -7.64
C GLY A 245 1.52 -17.84 -8.31
N ALA A 246 2.00 -16.66 -7.90
CA ALA A 246 1.60 -15.34 -8.43
C ALA A 246 2.59 -14.81 -9.49
N GLY A 247 3.18 -15.69 -10.30
CA GLY A 247 3.92 -15.31 -11.50
C GLY A 247 2.97 -14.81 -12.60
N PRO A 248 3.48 -14.37 -13.79
CA PRO A 248 2.65 -13.83 -14.87
C PRO A 248 1.52 -14.75 -15.30
N ALA A 249 1.79 -16.06 -15.37
CA ALA A 249 0.78 -17.06 -15.74
C ALA A 249 -0.33 -17.17 -14.68
N GLY A 250 0.04 -17.25 -13.40
CA GLY A 250 -0.93 -17.32 -12.30
C GLY A 250 -1.76 -16.05 -12.19
N LEU A 251 -1.12 -14.88 -12.28
CA LEU A 251 -1.82 -13.59 -12.27
C LEU A 251 -2.77 -13.45 -13.46
N GLY A 252 -2.35 -13.88 -14.67
CA GLY A 252 -3.22 -13.94 -15.84
C GLY A 252 -4.42 -14.85 -15.61
N ALA A 253 -4.20 -16.06 -15.11
CA ALA A 253 -5.29 -16.99 -14.78
C ALA A 253 -6.27 -16.40 -13.74
N ALA A 254 -5.75 -15.71 -12.72
CA ALA A 254 -6.56 -15.05 -11.70
C ALA A 254 -7.42 -13.92 -12.27
N VAL A 255 -6.85 -13.08 -13.16
CA VAL A 255 -7.58 -11.99 -13.82
C VAL A 255 -8.72 -12.56 -14.66
N TYR A 256 -8.43 -13.54 -15.53
CA TYR A 256 -9.46 -14.13 -16.40
C TYR A 256 -10.55 -14.84 -15.60
N ALA A 257 -10.18 -15.70 -14.67
CA ALA A 257 -11.16 -16.45 -13.87
C ALA A 257 -12.05 -15.53 -13.02
N ALA A 258 -11.44 -14.56 -12.31
CA ALA A 258 -12.20 -13.64 -11.47
C ALA A 258 -13.07 -12.68 -12.30
N SER A 259 -12.64 -12.27 -13.51
CA SER A 259 -13.45 -11.42 -14.40
C SER A 259 -14.70 -12.14 -14.94
N GLU A 260 -14.67 -13.47 -15.03
CA GLU A 260 -15.81 -14.31 -15.37
C GLU A 260 -16.71 -14.65 -14.16
N GLY A 261 -16.42 -14.06 -12.99
CA GLY A 261 -17.23 -14.22 -11.78
C GLY A 261 -16.89 -15.44 -10.91
N LEU A 262 -15.80 -16.15 -11.19
CA LEU A 262 -15.36 -17.27 -10.37
C LEU A 262 -14.74 -16.77 -9.06
N SER A 263 -14.96 -17.52 -7.98
CA SER A 263 -14.27 -17.32 -6.71
C SER A 263 -12.84 -17.86 -6.80
N VAL A 264 -11.87 -16.94 -6.77
CA VAL A 264 -10.46 -17.27 -6.98
C VAL A 264 -9.65 -17.04 -5.72
N VAL A 265 -8.87 -18.03 -5.30
CA VAL A 265 -7.81 -17.91 -4.28
C VAL A 265 -6.47 -18.22 -4.92
N MET A 266 -5.50 -17.34 -4.71
CA MET A 266 -4.12 -17.52 -5.15
C MET A 266 -3.20 -17.62 -3.95
N ILE A 267 -2.23 -18.55 -3.99
CA ILE A 267 -1.25 -18.79 -2.94
C ILE A 267 0.13 -18.48 -3.50
N GLU A 268 0.84 -17.55 -2.90
CA GLU A 268 2.18 -17.12 -3.29
C GLU A 268 3.15 -17.21 -2.11
N SER A 269 4.26 -17.88 -2.32
CA SER A 269 5.24 -18.15 -1.26
C SER A 269 6.10 -16.95 -0.88
N ASN A 270 6.24 -15.95 -1.76
CA ASN A 270 7.11 -14.79 -1.52
C ASN A 270 6.43 -13.48 -1.94
N ALA A 271 6.37 -13.20 -3.24
CA ALA A 271 5.82 -11.94 -3.76
C ALA A 271 5.27 -12.09 -5.18
N PRO A 272 4.23 -11.31 -5.55
CA PRO A 272 3.69 -11.30 -6.90
C PRO A 272 4.74 -10.98 -7.97
N GLY A 273 4.56 -11.55 -9.16
CA GLY A 273 5.43 -11.34 -10.32
C GLY A 273 6.39 -12.49 -10.61
N GLY A 274 6.60 -13.41 -9.64
CA GLY A 274 7.52 -14.52 -9.82
C GLY A 274 8.92 -14.05 -10.28
N GLN A 275 9.58 -14.80 -11.18
CA GLN A 275 10.87 -14.41 -11.73
C GLN A 275 10.78 -13.19 -12.66
N ALA A 276 9.68 -13.02 -13.38
CA ALA A 276 9.49 -11.86 -14.24
C ALA A 276 9.50 -10.54 -13.44
N GLY A 277 9.04 -10.56 -12.19
CA GLY A 277 9.02 -9.39 -11.31
C GLY A 277 10.40 -8.81 -11.01
N THR A 278 11.49 -9.57 -11.20
CA THR A 278 12.87 -9.10 -10.99
C THR A 278 13.53 -8.54 -12.25
N SER A 279 12.89 -8.66 -13.42
CA SER A 279 13.43 -8.18 -14.68
C SER A 279 13.40 -6.65 -14.74
N SER A 280 14.52 -6.02 -15.08
CA SER A 280 14.61 -4.57 -15.22
C SER A 280 13.74 -4.05 -16.37
N ARG A 281 13.62 -4.83 -17.47
CA ARG A 281 12.81 -4.51 -18.64
C ARG A 281 12.32 -5.78 -19.34
N ILE A 282 11.03 -5.78 -19.67
CA ILE A 282 10.35 -6.83 -20.45
C ILE A 282 9.79 -6.16 -21.70
N GLU A 283 10.24 -6.57 -22.89
CA GLU A 283 9.88 -5.96 -24.18
C GLU A 283 8.93 -6.82 -25.01
N ASN A 284 8.77 -8.08 -24.65
CA ASN A 284 7.98 -9.07 -25.38
C ASN A 284 6.66 -9.45 -24.68
N TYR A 285 6.20 -8.64 -23.72
CA TYR A 285 4.88 -8.86 -23.11
C TYR A 285 3.80 -8.10 -23.90
N LEU A 286 2.76 -8.82 -24.28
CA LEU A 286 1.67 -8.27 -25.12
C LEU A 286 1.01 -7.05 -24.44
N GLY A 287 0.81 -5.96 -25.22
CA GLY A 287 0.20 -4.72 -24.76
C GLY A 287 1.20 -3.66 -24.28
N PHE A 288 2.50 -3.95 -24.24
CA PHE A 288 3.56 -3.02 -23.82
C PHE A 288 4.63 -2.80 -24.89
N PRO A 289 4.30 -2.07 -25.99
CA PRO A 289 5.20 -1.91 -27.15
C PRO A 289 6.49 -1.14 -26.83
N LEU A 290 6.50 -0.36 -25.74
CA LEU A 290 7.67 0.37 -25.24
C LEU A 290 8.45 -0.40 -24.17
N GLY A 291 8.03 -1.64 -23.87
CA GLY A 291 8.54 -2.39 -22.73
C GLY A 291 7.98 -1.90 -21.40
N ILE A 292 8.19 -2.70 -20.36
CA ILE A 292 7.77 -2.43 -18.99
C ILE A 292 8.75 -3.12 -18.02
N SER A 293 8.99 -2.55 -16.83
CA SER A 293 9.73 -3.27 -15.80
C SER A 293 8.92 -4.45 -15.27
N GLY A 294 9.61 -5.53 -14.87
CA GLY A 294 8.94 -6.69 -14.29
C GLY A 294 8.15 -6.35 -13.03
N GLN A 295 8.69 -5.45 -12.20
CA GLN A 295 8.02 -4.99 -10.99
C GLN A 295 6.72 -4.23 -11.30
N GLU A 296 6.73 -3.36 -12.30
CA GLU A 296 5.54 -2.61 -12.71
C GLU A 296 4.50 -3.52 -13.34
N LEU A 297 4.93 -4.46 -14.18
CA LEU A 297 4.03 -5.45 -14.77
C LEU A 297 3.35 -6.30 -13.70
N ALA A 298 4.14 -6.80 -12.73
CA ALA A 298 3.62 -7.58 -11.60
C ALA A 298 2.62 -6.79 -10.76
N ALA A 299 2.94 -5.52 -10.44
CA ALA A 299 2.06 -4.66 -9.68
C ALA A 299 0.72 -4.41 -10.39
N ARG A 300 0.75 -4.11 -11.70
CA ARG A 300 -0.46 -3.90 -12.49
C ARG A 300 -1.32 -5.16 -12.57
N ALA A 301 -0.71 -6.33 -12.82
CA ALA A 301 -1.43 -7.59 -12.89
C ALA A 301 -2.03 -8.00 -11.53
N TYR A 302 -1.30 -7.76 -10.44
CA TYR A 302 -1.78 -7.98 -9.08
C TYR A 302 -2.99 -7.11 -8.76
N ASP A 303 -2.91 -5.80 -9.04
CA ASP A 303 -4.02 -4.88 -8.81
C ASP A 303 -5.24 -5.22 -9.67
N GLN A 304 -5.00 -5.67 -10.92
CA GLN A 304 -6.06 -6.11 -11.82
C GLN A 304 -6.76 -7.37 -11.29
N ALA A 305 -6.03 -8.36 -10.81
CA ALA A 305 -6.62 -9.56 -10.20
C ALA A 305 -7.46 -9.22 -8.97
N GLN A 306 -6.97 -8.33 -8.09
CA GLN A 306 -7.72 -7.86 -6.92
C GLN A 306 -8.95 -7.02 -7.30
N LYS A 307 -8.86 -6.21 -8.36
CA LYS A 307 -10.01 -5.47 -8.90
C LYS A 307 -11.19 -6.38 -9.21
N PHE A 308 -10.93 -7.57 -9.76
CA PHE A 308 -11.97 -8.56 -10.08
C PHE A 308 -12.33 -9.47 -8.91
N GLY A 309 -11.72 -9.29 -7.72
CA GLY A 309 -12.08 -9.99 -6.50
C GLY A 309 -11.24 -11.22 -6.18
N ALA A 310 -10.18 -11.50 -6.93
CA ALA A 310 -9.25 -12.58 -6.57
C ALA A 310 -8.61 -12.31 -5.21
N LYS A 311 -8.61 -13.31 -4.34
CA LYS A 311 -7.95 -13.26 -3.01
C LYS A 311 -6.54 -13.82 -3.14
N ILE A 312 -5.54 -13.02 -2.84
CA ILE A 312 -4.13 -13.39 -3.00
C ILE A 312 -3.49 -13.48 -1.62
N LEU A 313 -2.94 -14.65 -1.30
CA LEU A 313 -2.24 -14.95 -0.06
C LEU A 313 -0.74 -14.86 -0.29
N ILE A 314 -0.08 -13.98 0.42
CA ILE A 314 1.37 -13.73 0.36
C ILE A 314 2.08 -14.46 1.51
N ALA A 315 3.30 -14.94 1.25
CA ALA A 315 4.12 -15.71 2.19
C ALA A 315 3.37 -16.97 2.70
N LYS A 316 2.60 -17.60 1.83
CA LYS A 316 1.93 -18.88 2.07
C LYS A 316 2.40 -19.91 1.05
N THR A 317 2.64 -21.12 1.51
CA THR A 317 3.15 -22.21 0.67
C THR A 317 2.14 -23.35 0.63
N ALA A 318 1.80 -23.81 -0.58
CA ALA A 318 1.06 -25.05 -0.74
C ALA A 318 1.99 -26.22 -0.45
N ILE A 319 1.62 -27.06 0.52
CA ILE A 319 2.46 -28.18 0.98
C ILE A 319 1.94 -29.53 0.52
N ARG A 320 0.67 -29.60 0.15
CA ARG A 320 0.01 -30.85 -0.24
C ARG A 320 -1.25 -30.58 -1.06
N LEU A 321 -1.52 -31.47 -2.00
CA LEU A 321 -2.78 -31.58 -2.74
C LEU A 321 -3.34 -32.98 -2.45
N ASP A 322 -4.58 -33.05 -1.99
CA ASP A 322 -5.30 -34.31 -1.69
C ASP A 322 -6.33 -34.60 -2.76
#